data_1e137853b5ac179cedc310b75e8759a6
#
_entry.id   1e137853b5ac179cedc310b75e8759a6
#
_cell.length_a   1.000
_cell.length_b   1.000
_cell.length_c   1.000
_cell.angle_alpha   90.00
_cell.angle_beta   90.00
_cell.angle_gamma   90.00
#
_symmetry.space_group_name_H-M   'P 1'
#
loop_
_entity.id
_entity.type
_entity.pdbx_description
1 polymer ?
#
loop_
_entity_poly.entity_id
_entity_poly.type
_entity_poly.pdbx_seq_one_letter_code
_entity_poly.pdbx_strand_id
1 'polypeptide(L)'
;MVIHKKIRIIVSLFIIFNIIFLPIAKATNDSIYVWNNNGNKIDTSNRTTDAIQTTAEASNNVPNKTDTLGLTSGSAILIEQNTGRILYGKNIHEKLRPASVTKVMTILLIMEAIDSGKLSYSDKIPCSQNATKMGGSQIWLDTKETLTVDEMLKAICVVSANDCTVAMAEYLAGSTDAFVEKMNKRAKELGMNDTTFKNCHGLDEDGHLTSSYDIAQMSRELLTKHPDIKKYTTIWMDSLRDGKSQLVNTNKLIRNYTGATGLKTGSTSLALYNLSASATRNNLSLIAVIMKAPTTKDRFNEAEKLLDYGFNNFSYKQLSKKGEEVGKVTVIKGIEKEVK
;
A
#
# COMPACT_ATOMS: atom_id res chain seq x y z
N MET A 1 -67.01 -17.88 -45.33
CA MET A 1 -66.24 -17.04 -44.38
C MET A 1 -65.17 -17.93 -43.74
N VAL A 2 -63.96 -17.96 -44.29
CA VAL A 2 -62.93 -18.91 -43.91
C VAL A 2 -61.79 -18.08 -43.28
N ILE A 3 -61.52 -18.35 -42.02
CA ILE A 3 -60.44 -17.68 -41.26
C ILE A 3 -59.18 -18.53 -41.36
N HIS A 4 -58.19 -18.00 -42.08
CA HIS A 4 -56.85 -18.59 -42.14
C HIS A 4 -56.05 -18.24 -40.91
N LYS A 5 -55.74 -19.25 -40.04
CA LYS A 5 -54.71 -19.16 -39.01
C LYS A 5 -53.33 -19.35 -39.63
N LYS A 6 -52.52 -18.29 -39.61
CA LYS A 6 -51.08 -18.38 -39.91
C LYS A 6 -50.33 -18.87 -38.68
N ILE A 7 -49.78 -20.07 -38.76
CA ILE A 7 -48.82 -20.62 -37.78
C ILE A 7 -47.47 -19.98 -38.08
N ARG A 8 -46.93 -19.20 -37.15
CA ARG A 8 -45.55 -18.74 -37.20
C ARG A 8 -44.69 -19.79 -36.52
N ILE A 9 -43.86 -20.47 -37.30
CA ILE A 9 -42.76 -21.33 -36.77
C ILE A 9 -41.64 -20.43 -36.38
N ILE A 10 -41.34 -20.36 -35.07
CA ILE A 10 -40.15 -19.72 -34.54
C ILE A 10 -39.02 -20.74 -34.58
N VAL A 11 -38.12 -20.60 -35.55
CA VAL A 11 -36.87 -21.36 -35.58
C VAL A 11 -35.91 -20.70 -34.60
N SER A 12 -35.71 -21.35 -33.48
CA SER A 12 -34.72 -20.93 -32.50
C SER A 12 -33.36 -21.38 -32.99
N LEU A 13 -32.56 -20.44 -33.46
CA LEU A 13 -31.17 -20.68 -33.84
C LEU A 13 -30.33 -20.71 -32.57
N PHE A 14 -29.97 -21.91 -32.11
CA PHE A 14 -28.95 -22.10 -31.09
C PHE A 14 -27.60 -21.84 -31.71
N ILE A 15 -27.04 -20.63 -31.50
CA ILE A 15 -25.64 -20.35 -31.76
C ILE A 15 -24.85 -20.90 -30.58
N ILE A 16 -24.22 -22.06 -30.79
CA ILE A 16 -23.23 -22.62 -29.86
C ILE A 16 -21.98 -21.73 -30.01
N PHE A 17 -21.77 -20.84 -29.08
CA PHE A 17 -20.50 -20.14 -28.93
C PHE A 17 -19.48 -21.13 -28.36
N ASN A 18 -18.70 -21.74 -29.23
CA ASN A 18 -17.45 -22.38 -28.83
C ASN A 18 -16.47 -21.28 -28.40
N ILE A 19 -16.43 -21.01 -27.10
CA ILE A 19 -15.37 -20.21 -26.50
C ILE A 19 -14.12 -21.09 -26.52
N ILE A 20 -13.30 -20.94 -27.56
CA ILE A 20 -11.94 -21.44 -27.56
C ILE A 20 -11.20 -20.64 -26.49
N PHE A 21 -10.96 -21.26 -25.34
CA PHE A 21 -10.01 -20.76 -24.35
C PHE A 21 -8.61 -20.80 -24.99
N LEU A 22 -8.21 -19.70 -25.61
CA LEU A 22 -6.80 -19.45 -25.86
C LEU A 22 -6.13 -19.22 -24.50
N PRO A 23 -5.09 -19.95 -24.15
CA PRO A 23 -4.30 -19.60 -22.99
C PRO A 23 -3.68 -18.23 -23.27
N ILE A 24 -4.15 -17.22 -22.53
CA ILE A 24 -3.45 -15.94 -22.44
C ILE A 24 -2.12 -16.26 -21.75
N ALA A 25 -1.06 -16.37 -22.53
CA ALA A 25 0.28 -16.36 -21.98
C ALA A 25 0.46 -14.99 -21.32
N LYS A 26 0.24 -14.93 -20.01
CA LYS A 26 0.69 -13.81 -19.20
C LYS A 26 2.21 -13.79 -19.29
N ALA A 27 2.74 -12.94 -20.15
CA ALA A 27 4.12 -12.50 -20.02
C ALA A 27 4.22 -11.65 -18.74
N THR A 28 4.30 -12.32 -17.61
CA THR A 28 4.75 -11.73 -16.36
C THR A 28 6.19 -12.14 -16.22
N ASN A 29 7.10 -11.22 -16.49
CA ASN A 29 8.33 -11.11 -15.72
C ASN A 29 9.17 -9.99 -16.33
N ASP A 30 8.96 -8.79 -15.83
CA ASP A 30 10.05 -7.83 -15.76
C ASP A 30 11.09 -8.49 -14.85
N SER A 31 12.13 -9.08 -15.45
CA SER A 31 13.22 -9.69 -14.70
C SER A 31 14.05 -8.58 -14.06
N ILE A 32 13.62 -8.12 -12.90
CA ILE A 32 14.36 -7.17 -12.08
C ILE A 32 15.30 -8.00 -11.19
N TYR A 33 16.59 -7.87 -11.43
CA TYR A 33 17.61 -8.49 -10.58
C TYR A 33 18.17 -7.45 -9.62
N VAL A 34 18.26 -7.81 -8.35
CA VAL A 34 18.95 -7.02 -7.33
C VAL A 34 20.35 -7.61 -7.13
N TRP A 35 21.38 -6.77 -7.24
CA TRP A 35 22.78 -7.15 -7.07
C TRP A 35 23.29 -6.61 -5.74
N ASN A 36 24.15 -7.33 -5.05
CA ASN A 36 24.89 -6.75 -3.95
C ASN A 36 26.05 -5.89 -4.48
N ASN A 37 26.58 -4.99 -3.64
CA ASN A 37 27.67 -4.08 -4.03
C ASN A 37 29.00 -4.79 -4.37
N ASN A 38 29.09 -6.10 -4.14
CA ASN A 38 30.23 -6.93 -4.51
C ASN A 38 30.09 -7.58 -5.90
N GLY A 39 29.08 -7.17 -6.70
CA GLY A 39 28.90 -7.63 -8.07
C GLY A 39 28.37 -9.08 -8.18
N ASN A 40 27.95 -9.71 -7.12
CA ASN A 40 27.40 -11.05 -7.15
C ASN A 40 25.91 -11.04 -7.51
N LYS A 41 25.56 -11.71 -8.62
CA LYS A 41 24.17 -11.99 -8.99
C LYS A 41 23.54 -12.85 -7.90
N ILE A 42 22.45 -12.41 -7.31
CA ILE A 42 21.66 -13.28 -6.43
C ILE A 42 20.81 -14.16 -7.35
N ASP A 43 21.27 -15.40 -7.57
CA ASP A 43 20.68 -16.33 -8.50
C ASP A 43 19.31 -16.82 -8.01
N THR A 44 18.28 -16.67 -8.84
CA THR A 44 16.94 -17.22 -8.63
C THR A 44 16.66 -18.40 -9.57
N SER A 45 17.67 -18.98 -10.25
CA SER A 45 17.51 -19.89 -11.38
C SER A 45 17.51 -21.39 -11.06
N ASN A 46 17.34 -21.83 -9.81
CA ASN A 46 17.09 -23.25 -9.53
C ASN A 46 15.60 -23.55 -9.42
N ARG A 47 14.88 -23.53 -10.55
CA ARG A 47 13.57 -24.18 -10.68
C ARG A 47 13.42 -24.77 -12.07
N THR A 48 13.72 -26.06 -12.17
CA THR A 48 13.19 -26.93 -13.21
C THR A 48 11.73 -27.29 -12.90
N THR A 49 10.85 -27.03 -13.88
CA THR A 49 9.63 -27.77 -14.24
C THR A 49 8.75 -28.39 -13.15
N ASP A 50 8.19 -27.62 -12.21
CA ASP A 50 6.96 -27.99 -11.49
C ASP A 50 6.13 -26.74 -11.13
N ALA A 51 5.96 -25.84 -12.08
CA ALA A 51 5.50 -24.48 -11.86
C ALA A 51 4.01 -24.30 -12.20
N ILE A 52 3.08 -25.06 -11.62
CA ILE A 52 1.64 -24.69 -11.69
C ILE A 52 0.93 -24.71 -10.32
N GLN A 53 1.56 -25.13 -9.23
CA GLN A 53 0.85 -25.20 -7.93
C GLN A 53 1.45 -24.44 -6.74
N THR A 54 2.43 -23.56 -6.90
CA THR A 54 3.09 -22.92 -5.74
C THR A 54 3.33 -21.42 -5.89
N THR A 55 2.30 -20.63 -6.20
CA THR A 55 2.40 -19.16 -6.10
C THR A 55 2.16 -18.63 -4.68
N ALA A 56 1.82 -19.49 -3.71
CA ALA A 56 1.59 -19.10 -2.32
C ALA A 56 2.76 -19.40 -1.36
N GLU A 57 3.74 -20.23 -1.75
CA GLU A 57 4.81 -20.65 -0.84
C GLU A 57 6.18 -19.97 -1.07
N ALA A 58 6.30 -19.11 -2.08
CA ALA A 58 7.58 -18.46 -2.41
C ALA A 58 7.95 -17.29 -1.48
N SER A 59 7.10 -16.93 -0.51
CA SER A 59 7.34 -15.80 0.40
C SER A 59 7.98 -16.17 1.74
N ASN A 60 8.16 -17.47 2.06
CA ASN A 60 8.51 -17.89 3.42
C ASN A 60 10.00 -18.19 3.66
N ASN A 61 10.88 -18.00 2.69
CA ASN A 61 12.31 -18.10 2.93
C ASN A 61 12.93 -16.70 3.13
N VAL A 62 12.49 -15.98 4.17
CA VAL A 62 13.34 -14.96 4.78
C VAL A 62 14.50 -15.73 5.43
N PRO A 63 15.76 -15.53 5.03
CA PRO A 63 16.86 -16.09 5.78
C PRO A 63 16.70 -15.62 7.22
N ASN A 64 16.57 -16.55 8.16
CA ASN A 64 16.58 -16.23 9.59
C ASN A 64 18.02 -15.79 9.94
N LYS A 65 18.41 -14.65 9.35
CA LYS A 65 19.69 -14.02 9.58
C LYS A 65 19.56 -13.41 10.95
N THR A 66 20.32 -13.89 11.90
CA THR A 66 20.57 -13.29 13.21
C THR A 66 20.41 -11.78 13.09
N ASP A 67 19.63 -11.15 13.97
CA ASP A 67 19.35 -9.70 13.95
C ASP A 67 20.67 -8.91 13.94
N THR A 68 21.25 -8.75 12.75
CA THR A 68 22.55 -8.09 12.53
C THR A 68 22.47 -6.60 12.75
N LEU A 69 21.25 -6.04 12.84
CA LEU A 69 21.05 -4.60 13.03
C LEU A 69 20.78 -4.24 14.50
N GLY A 70 20.56 -5.22 15.40
CA GLY A 70 20.31 -4.96 16.82
C GLY A 70 19.10 -4.04 17.04
N LEU A 71 17.98 -4.32 16.37
CA LEU A 71 16.75 -3.55 16.54
C LEU A 71 16.04 -3.94 17.82
N THR A 72 15.53 -2.96 18.55
CA THR A 72 14.78 -3.16 19.82
C THR A 72 13.26 -3.26 19.60
N SER A 73 12.77 -2.83 18.46
CA SER A 73 11.35 -2.94 18.08
C SER A 73 10.88 -4.39 18.05
N GLY A 74 9.59 -4.62 18.32
CA GLY A 74 8.99 -5.96 18.34
C GLY A 74 8.99 -6.62 16.96
N SER A 75 8.71 -5.84 15.93
CA SER A 75 8.68 -6.30 14.53
C SER A 75 9.24 -5.23 13.59
N ALA A 76 9.95 -5.66 12.55
CA ALA A 76 10.51 -4.76 11.55
C ALA A 76 10.66 -5.44 10.20
N ILE A 77 10.46 -4.69 9.11
CA ILE A 77 10.69 -5.16 7.74
C ILE A 77 11.26 -4.04 6.88
N LEU A 78 12.12 -4.40 5.95
CA LEU A 78 12.56 -3.56 4.84
C LEU A 78 12.24 -4.25 3.53
N ILE A 79 11.56 -3.55 2.62
CA ILE A 79 11.30 -4.04 1.27
C ILE A 79 11.77 -3.05 0.21
N GLU A 80 12.09 -3.57 -0.98
CA GLU A 80 12.20 -2.75 -2.18
C GLU A 80 10.79 -2.46 -2.73
N GLN A 81 10.49 -1.19 -2.97
CA GLN A 81 9.13 -0.71 -3.23
C GLN A 81 8.52 -1.28 -4.52
N ASN A 82 9.27 -1.34 -5.62
CA ASN A 82 8.72 -1.72 -6.93
C ASN A 82 8.44 -3.23 -7.01
N THR A 83 9.38 -4.04 -6.52
CA THR A 83 9.30 -5.50 -6.59
C THR A 83 8.60 -6.15 -5.40
N GLY A 84 8.55 -5.45 -4.25
CA GLY A 84 8.09 -6.02 -2.98
C GLY A 84 9.11 -6.98 -2.35
N ARG A 85 10.34 -7.05 -2.88
CA ARG A 85 11.37 -7.95 -2.34
C ARG A 85 11.74 -7.58 -0.92
N ILE A 86 11.71 -8.56 -0.02
CA ILE A 86 12.13 -8.39 1.37
C ILE A 86 13.65 -8.36 1.42
N LEU A 87 14.21 -7.29 1.98
CA LEU A 87 15.65 -7.07 2.16
C LEU A 87 16.11 -7.33 3.59
N TYR A 88 15.19 -7.13 4.56
CA TYR A 88 15.38 -7.44 5.98
C TYR A 88 14.04 -7.79 6.62
N GLY A 89 14.05 -8.70 7.59
CA GLY A 89 12.85 -9.06 8.34
C GLY A 89 13.15 -9.52 9.76
N LYS A 90 12.35 -9.03 10.72
CA LYS A 90 12.32 -9.43 12.13
C LYS A 90 10.87 -9.57 12.56
N ASN A 91 10.43 -10.78 12.92
CA ASN A 91 9.05 -11.07 13.39
C ASN A 91 7.97 -10.48 12.47
N ILE A 92 8.16 -10.58 11.14
CA ILE A 92 7.38 -9.83 10.15
C ILE A 92 5.89 -10.15 10.14
N HIS A 93 5.47 -11.29 10.66
CA HIS A 93 4.10 -11.76 10.77
C HIS A 93 3.53 -11.68 12.20
N GLU A 94 4.27 -11.09 13.15
CA GLU A 94 3.76 -10.85 14.51
C GLU A 94 2.58 -9.87 14.44
N LYS A 95 1.41 -10.29 14.97
CA LYS A 95 0.19 -9.48 15.01
C LYS A 95 0.28 -8.46 16.13
N LEU A 96 0.39 -7.21 15.76
CA LEU A 96 0.58 -6.07 16.66
C LEU A 96 -0.47 -4.99 16.39
N ARG A 97 -0.71 -4.12 17.36
CA ARG A 97 -1.59 -2.96 17.22
C ARG A 97 -0.95 -1.92 16.30
N PRO A 98 -1.61 -1.49 15.20
CA PRO A 98 -1.04 -0.56 14.23
C PRO A 98 -0.98 0.90 14.70
N ALA A 99 -1.81 1.30 15.65
CA ALA A 99 -2.09 2.69 15.94
C ALA A 99 -2.43 3.46 14.64
N SER A 100 -2.08 4.73 14.52
CA SER A 100 -2.40 5.55 13.33
C SER A 100 -1.73 5.12 12.02
N VAL A 101 -0.89 4.07 12.00
CA VAL A 101 -0.45 3.45 10.73
C VAL A 101 -1.64 2.82 9.98
N THR A 102 -2.72 2.49 10.67
CA THR A 102 -4.03 2.15 10.10
C THR A 102 -4.46 3.08 8.96
N LYS A 103 -4.15 4.37 9.10
CA LYS A 103 -4.54 5.40 8.12
C LYS A 103 -3.90 5.23 6.75
N VAL A 104 -2.86 4.39 6.62
CA VAL A 104 -2.31 4.04 5.29
C VAL A 104 -3.39 3.36 4.45
N MET A 105 -4.19 2.44 5.03
CA MET A 105 -5.32 1.82 4.34
C MET A 105 -6.44 2.84 4.05
N THR A 106 -6.74 3.72 4.99
CA THR A 106 -7.73 4.80 4.77
C THR A 106 -7.31 5.70 3.62
N ILE A 107 -6.05 6.13 3.60
CA ILE A 107 -5.49 6.94 2.52
C ILE A 107 -5.52 6.18 1.19
N LEU A 108 -5.18 4.89 1.18
CA LEU A 108 -5.24 4.05 -0.02
C LEU A 108 -6.66 4.05 -0.62
N LEU A 109 -7.69 3.81 0.18
CA LEU A 109 -9.08 3.82 -0.30
C LEU A 109 -9.53 5.20 -0.78
N ILE A 110 -9.05 6.29 -0.18
CA ILE A 110 -9.31 7.66 -0.66
C ILE A 110 -8.65 7.86 -2.04
N MET A 111 -7.39 7.47 -2.19
CA MET A 111 -6.67 7.62 -3.46
C MET A 111 -7.28 6.74 -4.56
N GLU A 112 -7.70 5.52 -4.26
CA GLU A 112 -8.43 4.65 -5.19
C GLU A 112 -9.77 5.28 -5.65
N ALA A 113 -10.48 5.96 -4.74
CA ALA A 113 -11.70 6.69 -5.08
C ALA A 113 -11.41 7.88 -6.01
N ILE A 114 -10.31 8.59 -5.81
CA ILE A 114 -9.88 9.69 -6.67
C ILE A 114 -9.49 9.16 -8.06
N ASP A 115 -8.65 8.15 -8.14
CA ASP A 115 -8.16 7.61 -9.41
C ASP A 115 -9.27 6.95 -10.25
N SER A 116 -10.32 6.44 -9.56
CA SER A 116 -11.52 5.93 -10.25
C SER A 116 -12.54 7.01 -10.65
N GLY A 117 -12.25 8.28 -10.37
CA GLY A 117 -13.15 9.42 -10.67
C GLY A 117 -14.39 9.52 -9.78
N LYS A 118 -14.47 8.74 -8.70
CA LYS A 118 -15.58 8.79 -7.72
C LYS A 118 -15.43 9.93 -6.72
N LEU A 119 -14.24 10.49 -6.62
CA LEU A 119 -13.89 11.57 -5.71
C LEU A 119 -12.94 12.53 -6.42
N SER A 120 -13.10 13.82 -6.19
CA SER A 120 -12.20 14.88 -6.67
C SER A 120 -11.50 15.55 -5.50
N TYR A 121 -10.27 16.02 -5.72
CA TYR A 121 -9.54 16.81 -4.71
C TYR A 121 -10.29 18.07 -4.27
N SER A 122 -11.16 18.63 -5.13
CA SER A 122 -11.96 19.83 -4.86
C SER A 122 -13.29 19.55 -4.17
N ASP A 123 -13.70 18.27 -4.06
CA ASP A 123 -14.96 17.93 -3.41
C ASP A 123 -14.93 18.36 -1.94
N LYS A 124 -16.05 18.94 -1.50
CA LYS A 124 -16.19 19.44 -0.12
C LYS A 124 -16.79 18.36 0.77
N ILE A 125 -16.08 18.05 1.82
CA ILE A 125 -16.43 17.02 2.80
C ILE A 125 -17.09 17.70 4.00
N PRO A 126 -18.35 17.38 4.31
CA PRO A 126 -19.03 17.88 5.50
C PRO A 126 -18.44 17.23 6.75
N CYS A 127 -18.35 17.98 7.83
CA CYS A 127 -17.90 17.47 9.12
C CYS A 127 -19.09 16.94 9.92
N SER A 128 -19.15 15.65 10.14
CA SER A 128 -20.20 15.02 10.94
C SER A 128 -19.99 15.28 12.43
N GLN A 129 -21.08 15.18 13.21
CA GLN A 129 -20.99 15.24 14.66
C GLN A 129 -20.12 14.10 15.25
N ASN A 130 -20.06 12.95 14.59
CA ASN A 130 -19.19 11.85 14.98
C ASN A 130 -17.72 12.21 14.76
N ALA A 131 -17.37 12.76 13.60
CA ALA A 131 -16.02 13.22 13.30
C ALA A 131 -15.52 14.28 14.29
N THR A 132 -16.35 15.27 14.64
CA THR A 132 -15.97 16.34 15.59
C THR A 132 -15.75 15.88 17.03
N LYS A 133 -16.26 14.70 17.41
CA LYS A 133 -16.06 14.11 18.75
C LYS A 133 -14.82 13.22 18.86
N MET A 134 -14.07 13.06 17.78
CA MET A 134 -12.90 12.20 17.79
C MET A 134 -11.82 12.71 18.74
N GLY A 135 -11.21 11.76 19.46
CA GLY A 135 -10.04 12.03 20.30
C GLY A 135 -8.72 11.78 19.58
N GLY A 136 -7.63 11.99 20.29
CA GLY A 136 -6.27 11.82 19.78
C GLY A 136 -5.82 12.97 18.87
N SER A 137 -5.04 12.68 17.83
CA SER A 137 -4.60 13.69 16.86
C SER A 137 -5.78 14.19 16.02
N GLN A 138 -5.97 15.48 15.94
CA GLN A 138 -7.10 16.11 15.25
C GLN A 138 -6.78 17.55 14.87
N ILE A 139 -7.56 18.12 13.97
CA ILE A 139 -7.54 19.55 13.63
C ILE A 139 -8.73 20.31 14.18
N TRP A 140 -9.52 19.66 15.05
CA TRP A 140 -10.74 20.20 15.69
C TRP A 140 -11.75 20.69 14.66
N LEU A 141 -12.27 19.73 13.85
CA LEU A 141 -13.35 20.02 12.91
C LEU A 141 -14.59 20.52 13.62
N ASP A 142 -15.28 21.50 13.00
CA ASP A 142 -16.60 21.96 13.43
C ASP A 142 -17.69 21.43 12.49
N THR A 143 -18.85 21.08 13.03
CA THR A 143 -20.02 20.61 12.24
C THR A 143 -20.53 21.63 11.22
N LYS A 144 -20.18 22.91 11.37
CA LYS A 144 -20.49 23.98 10.42
C LYS A 144 -19.44 24.16 9.34
N GLU A 145 -18.36 23.41 9.42
CA GLU A 145 -17.22 23.51 8.51
C GLU A 145 -17.30 22.46 7.40
N THR A 146 -16.79 22.81 6.25
CA THR A 146 -16.49 21.87 5.16
C THR A 146 -15.07 22.10 4.71
N LEU A 147 -14.29 21.03 4.55
CA LEU A 147 -12.96 21.06 3.95
C LEU A 147 -12.96 20.29 2.65
N THR A 148 -12.08 20.66 1.75
CA THR A 148 -11.86 19.90 0.51
C THR A 148 -11.16 18.58 0.80
N VAL A 149 -11.28 17.61 -0.12
CA VAL A 149 -10.53 16.35 -0.05
C VAL A 149 -9.01 16.61 0.02
N ASP A 150 -8.50 17.62 -0.70
CA ASP A 150 -7.11 18.05 -0.64
C ASP A 150 -6.71 18.47 0.79
N GLU A 151 -7.51 19.29 1.46
CA GLU A 151 -7.27 19.71 2.84
C GLU A 151 -7.40 18.55 3.84
N MET A 152 -8.38 17.65 3.64
CA MET A 152 -8.54 16.45 4.46
C MET A 152 -7.33 15.53 4.35
N LEU A 153 -6.85 15.24 3.12
CA LEU A 153 -5.64 14.45 2.90
C LEU A 153 -4.41 15.09 3.53
N LYS A 154 -4.26 16.41 3.42
CA LYS A 154 -3.20 17.17 4.06
C LYS A 154 -3.21 16.97 5.59
N ALA A 155 -4.36 17.13 6.23
CA ALA A 155 -4.51 16.92 7.67
C ALA A 155 -4.23 15.48 8.10
N ILE A 156 -4.72 14.49 7.34
CA ILE A 156 -4.52 13.07 7.65
C ILE A 156 -3.05 12.67 7.52
N CYS A 157 -2.38 13.10 6.45
CA CYS A 157 -0.99 12.74 6.19
C CYS A 157 0.00 13.46 7.12
N VAL A 158 -0.21 14.76 7.37
CA VAL A 158 0.75 15.61 8.10
C VAL A 158 0.61 15.46 9.61
N VAL A 159 -0.59 15.72 10.15
CA VAL A 159 -0.82 15.69 11.61
C VAL A 159 -1.56 14.45 12.09
N SER A 160 -1.90 13.53 11.18
CA SER A 160 -2.60 12.29 11.54
C SER A 160 -4.03 12.50 12.05
N ALA A 161 -4.75 13.50 11.54
CA ALA A 161 -6.06 13.94 12.01
C ALA A 161 -7.10 12.80 12.00
N ASN A 162 -7.60 12.40 13.18
CA ASN A 162 -8.62 11.36 13.34
C ASN A 162 -9.99 11.84 12.89
N ASP A 163 -10.34 13.08 13.21
CA ASP A 163 -11.58 13.75 12.81
C ASP A 163 -11.72 13.80 11.28
N CYS A 164 -10.69 14.23 10.56
CA CYS A 164 -10.64 14.18 9.10
C CYS A 164 -10.75 12.75 8.56
N THR A 165 -10.13 11.78 9.22
CA THR A 165 -10.17 10.37 8.83
C THR A 165 -11.60 9.83 8.91
N VAL A 166 -12.33 10.14 10.00
CA VAL A 166 -13.73 9.72 10.19
C VAL A 166 -14.64 10.43 9.18
N ALA A 167 -14.50 11.73 8.98
CA ALA A 167 -15.29 12.48 7.98
C ALA A 167 -15.14 11.89 6.57
N MET A 168 -13.91 11.59 6.16
CA MET A 168 -13.64 10.94 4.88
C MET A 168 -14.22 9.53 4.77
N ALA A 169 -14.12 8.73 5.83
CA ALA A 169 -14.68 7.39 5.89
C ALA A 169 -16.21 7.39 5.73
N GLU A 170 -16.89 8.26 6.46
CA GLU A 170 -18.34 8.43 6.38
C GLU A 170 -18.78 8.93 5.00
N TYR A 171 -18.06 9.88 4.42
CA TYR A 171 -18.35 10.40 3.09
C TYR A 171 -18.26 9.32 2.01
N LEU A 172 -17.21 8.48 2.06
CA LEU A 172 -16.94 7.44 1.05
C LEU A 172 -17.80 6.18 1.20
N ALA A 173 -18.33 5.91 2.39
CA ALA A 173 -19.01 4.66 2.67
C ALA A 173 -20.38 4.82 3.34
N GLY A 174 -20.77 6.04 3.70
CA GLY A 174 -22.01 6.32 4.43
C GLY A 174 -21.91 6.12 5.95
N SER A 175 -20.97 5.29 6.41
CA SER A 175 -20.67 5.09 7.85
C SER A 175 -19.22 4.63 8.03
N THR A 176 -18.69 4.78 9.26
CA THR A 176 -17.38 4.23 9.63
C THR A 176 -17.35 2.71 9.55
N ASP A 177 -18.43 2.03 9.92
CA ASP A 177 -18.51 0.56 9.89
C ASP A 177 -18.45 0.03 8.45
N ALA A 178 -19.24 0.62 7.54
CA ALA A 178 -19.19 0.27 6.13
C ALA A 178 -17.81 0.57 5.51
N PHE A 179 -17.11 1.60 6.00
CA PHE A 179 -15.75 1.88 5.56
C PHE A 179 -14.76 0.84 6.08
N VAL A 180 -14.90 0.39 7.33
CA VAL A 180 -14.08 -0.68 7.92
C VAL A 180 -14.27 -2.01 7.17
N GLU A 181 -15.50 -2.32 6.73
CA GLU A 181 -15.74 -3.47 5.85
C GLU A 181 -14.95 -3.35 4.54
N LYS A 182 -14.95 -2.18 3.90
CA LYS A 182 -14.12 -1.92 2.70
C LYS A 182 -12.63 -2.07 2.99
N MET A 183 -12.13 -1.57 4.15
CA MET A 183 -10.73 -1.73 4.56
C MET A 183 -10.37 -3.21 4.69
N ASN A 184 -11.20 -4.02 5.36
CA ASN A 184 -10.95 -5.45 5.55
C ASN A 184 -11.06 -6.23 4.23
N LYS A 185 -11.99 -5.86 3.34
CA LYS A 185 -12.07 -6.43 2.00
C LYS A 185 -10.78 -6.14 1.23
N ARG A 186 -10.32 -4.88 1.23
CA ARG A 186 -9.11 -4.49 0.52
C ARG A 186 -7.85 -5.15 1.09
N ALA A 187 -7.78 -5.30 2.41
CA ALA A 187 -6.71 -6.06 3.06
C ALA A 187 -6.62 -7.50 2.55
N LYS A 188 -7.75 -8.20 2.41
CA LYS A 188 -7.80 -9.55 1.84
C LYS A 188 -7.33 -9.57 0.38
N GLU A 189 -7.73 -8.59 -0.44
CA GLU A 189 -7.31 -8.47 -1.84
C GLU A 189 -5.80 -8.24 -1.98
N LEU A 190 -5.18 -7.57 -1.01
CA LEU A 190 -3.74 -7.35 -0.92
C LEU A 190 -2.97 -8.52 -0.29
N GLY A 191 -3.65 -9.59 0.15
CA GLY A 191 -3.03 -10.72 0.82
C GLY A 191 -2.54 -10.41 2.24
N MET A 192 -3.12 -9.41 2.91
CA MET A 192 -2.80 -9.01 4.28
C MET A 192 -3.46 -9.94 5.29
N ASN A 193 -2.90 -11.14 5.45
CA ASN A 193 -3.52 -12.23 6.22
C ASN A 193 -3.40 -12.07 7.75
N ASP A 194 -2.53 -11.18 8.20
CA ASP A 194 -2.34 -10.88 9.63
C ASP A 194 -3.19 -9.69 10.09
N THR A 195 -3.98 -9.08 9.19
CA THR A 195 -4.66 -7.81 9.42
C THR A 195 -6.15 -7.99 9.66
N THR A 196 -6.63 -7.31 10.70
CA THR A 196 -8.05 -7.05 10.94
C THR A 196 -8.21 -5.60 11.38
N PHE A 197 -8.92 -4.81 10.60
CA PHE A 197 -9.30 -3.45 10.97
C PHE A 197 -10.62 -3.45 11.73
N LYS A 198 -10.70 -2.68 12.83
CA LYS A 198 -11.90 -2.42 13.61
C LYS A 198 -12.37 -0.97 13.49
N ASN A 199 -11.47 -0.07 13.15
CA ASN A 199 -11.76 1.33 12.90
C ASN A 199 -10.84 1.89 11.79
N CYS A 200 -11.17 3.07 11.28
CA CYS A 200 -10.43 3.70 10.17
C CYS A 200 -9.24 4.57 10.60
N HIS A 201 -9.07 4.83 11.91
CA HIS A 201 -8.12 5.84 12.43
C HIS A 201 -6.97 5.24 13.26
N GLY A 202 -7.17 4.06 13.86
CA GLY A 202 -6.12 3.34 14.59
C GLY A 202 -6.08 3.61 16.10
N LEU A 203 -7.13 4.13 16.71
CA LEU A 203 -7.26 4.09 18.17
C LEU A 203 -7.36 2.62 18.62
N ASP A 204 -6.91 2.36 19.85
CA ASP A 204 -6.86 1.00 20.38
C ASP A 204 -8.25 0.38 20.49
N GLU A 205 -8.40 -0.79 19.90
CA GLU A 205 -9.62 -1.60 19.94
C GLU A 205 -9.21 -3.08 19.89
N ASP A 206 -9.95 -3.94 20.59
CA ASP A 206 -9.61 -5.36 20.64
C ASP A 206 -9.79 -6.03 19.28
N GLY A 207 -8.76 -6.77 18.88
CA GLY A 207 -8.71 -7.39 17.57
C GLY A 207 -8.33 -6.44 16.42
N HIS A 208 -8.04 -5.14 16.68
CA HIS A 208 -7.45 -4.22 15.70
C HIS A 208 -5.96 -4.49 15.58
N LEU A 209 -5.59 -5.42 14.71
CA LEU A 209 -4.24 -5.95 14.60
C LEU A 209 -3.76 -5.98 13.15
N THR A 210 -2.45 -5.94 12.97
CA THR A 210 -1.75 -6.09 11.69
C THR A 210 -0.32 -6.57 11.93
N SER A 211 0.45 -6.82 10.88
CA SER A 211 1.88 -7.15 10.95
C SER A 211 2.73 -6.13 10.17
N SER A 212 4.05 -6.12 10.41
CA SER A 212 4.93 -5.26 9.63
C SER A 212 4.96 -5.66 8.16
N TYR A 213 4.77 -6.95 7.85
CA TYR A 213 4.62 -7.43 6.48
C TYR A 213 3.39 -6.83 5.80
N ASP A 214 2.23 -6.91 6.44
CA ASP A 214 0.97 -6.40 5.89
C ASP A 214 0.99 -4.87 5.73
N ILE A 215 1.59 -4.15 6.69
CA ILE A 215 1.83 -2.70 6.55
C ILE A 215 2.71 -2.39 5.34
N ALA A 216 3.77 -3.17 5.12
CA ALA A 216 4.63 -2.99 3.97
C ALA A 216 3.87 -3.23 2.65
N GLN A 217 2.95 -4.22 2.59
CA GLN A 217 2.11 -4.46 1.41
C GLN A 217 1.18 -3.29 1.10
N MET A 218 0.39 -2.80 2.08
CA MET A 218 -0.50 -1.65 1.82
C MET A 218 0.27 -0.36 1.53
N SER A 219 1.44 -0.17 2.16
CA SER A 219 2.31 0.98 1.89
C SER A 219 2.88 0.93 0.47
N ARG A 220 3.28 -0.26 0.02
CA ARG A 220 3.76 -0.49 -1.33
C ARG A 220 2.67 -0.23 -2.36
N GLU A 221 1.46 -0.77 -2.15
CA GLU A 221 0.32 -0.53 -3.03
C GLU A 221 0.05 0.97 -3.17
N LEU A 222 -0.05 1.69 -2.05
CA LEU A 222 -0.29 3.14 -2.04
C LEU A 222 0.80 3.89 -2.82
N LEU A 223 2.09 3.62 -2.55
CA LEU A 223 3.20 4.37 -3.14
C LEU A 223 3.48 4.03 -4.61
N THR A 224 3.11 2.82 -5.07
CA THR A 224 3.34 2.37 -6.46
C THR A 224 2.16 2.67 -7.38
N LYS A 225 0.92 2.54 -6.88
CA LYS A 225 -0.27 2.73 -7.69
C LYS A 225 -0.82 4.15 -7.63
N HIS A 226 -0.58 4.85 -6.52
CA HIS A 226 -1.08 6.19 -6.26
C HIS A 226 0.07 7.14 -5.89
N PRO A 227 1.06 7.35 -6.78
CA PRO A 227 2.28 8.10 -6.47
C PRO A 227 2.02 9.58 -6.10
N ASP A 228 0.88 10.13 -6.48
CA ASP A 228 0.45 11.49 -6.16
C ASP A 228 0.28 11.73 -4.66
N ILE A 229 0.13 10.66 -3.87
CA ILE A 229 0.09 10.78 -2.41
C ILE A 229 1.37 11.44 -1.85
N LYS A 230 2.49 11.35 -2.56
CA LYS A 230 3.75 11.94 -2.13
C LYS A 230 3.66 13.46 -1.98
N LYS A 231 2.75 14.13 -2.71
CA LYS A 231 2.52 15.56 -2.54
C LYS A 231 2.09 15.94 -1.10
N TYR A 232 1.47 14.99 -0.37
CA TYR A 232 1.06 15.20 1.03
C TYR A 232 2.05 14.61 2.02
N THR A 233 2.57 13.40 1.75
CA THR A 233 3.43 12.69 2.70
C THR A 233 4.81 13.32 2.83
N THR A 234 5.24 14.14 1.88
CA THR A 234 6.51 14.89 1.91
C THR A 234 6.39 16.30 2.48
N ILE A 235 5.19 16.77 2.83
CA ILE A 235 5.01 18.06 3.50
C ILE A 235 5.63 17.99 4.89
N TRP A 236 6.58 18.88 5.21
CA TRP A 236 7.09 19.04 6.56
C TRP A 236 6.20 19.95 7.41
N MET A 237 5.86 21.12 6.89
CA MET A 237 4.98 22.09 7.54
C MET A 237 4.05 22.71 6.50
N ASP A 238 2.80 22.94 6.90
CA ASP A 238 1.79 23.61 6.10
C ASP A 238 0.74 24.24 7.03
N SER A 239 -0.31 24.79 6.47
CA SER A 239 -1.44 25.33 7.23
C SER A 239 -2.77 25.08 6.54
N LEU A 240 -3.85 25.16 7.30
CA LEU A 240 -5.24 25.15 6.83
C LEU A 240 -5.95 26.42 7.32
N ARG A 241 -7.17 26.66 6.81
CA ARG A 241 -8.04 27.75 7.26
C ARG A 241 -7.35 29.11 7.16
N ASP A 242 -6.76 29.41 5.99
CA ASP A 242 -6.03 30.67 5.73
C ASP A 242 -4.93 30.95 6.76
N GLY A 243 -4.17 29.93 7.12
CA GLY A 243 -3.03 30.04 8.03
C GLY A 243 -3.38 29.92 9.53
N LYS A 244 -4.67 29.79 9.90
CA LYS A 244 -5.10 29.70 11.31
C LYS A 244 -4.76 28.36 11.97
N SER A 245 -4.62 27.29 11.20
CA SER A 245 -4.28 25.96 11.70
C SER A 245 -2.93 25.53 11.14
N GLN A 246 -1.90 25.56 11.98
CA GLN A 246 -0.55 25.12 11.60
C GLN A 246 -0.46 23.59 11.65
N LEU A 247 0.13 22.99 10.61
CA LEU A 247 0.37 21.57 10.50
C LEU A 247 1.88 21.30 10.51
N VAL A 248 2.33 20.38 11.38
CA VAL A 248 3.71 19.92 11.42
C VAL A 248 3.73 18.41 11.30
N ASN A 249 4.50 17.88 10.38
CA ASN A 249 4.52 16.45 10.11
C ASN A 249 5.01 15.64 11.31
N THR A 250 4.25 14.64 11.67
CA THR A 250 4.61 13.70 12.75
C THR A 250 5.79 12.81 12.36
N ASN A 251 6.05 12.63 11.06
CA ASN A 251 7.18 11.88 10.53
C ASN A 251 8.43 12.78 10.39
N LYS A 252 9.29 12.78 11.40
CA LYS A 252 10.51 13.59 11.42
C LYS A 252 11.50 13.26 10.32
N LEU A 253 11.42 12.07 9.70
CA LEU A 253 12.31 11.69 8.59
C LEU A 253 12.14 12.62 7.39
N ILE A 254 10.95 13.20 7.17
CA ILE A 254 10.69 14.13 6.08
C ILE A 254 11.64 15.34 6.13
N ARG A 255 12.01 15.78 7.33
CA ARG A 255 12.97 16.87 7.51
C ARG A 255 14.41 16.39 7.60
N ASN A 256 14.63 15.24 8.26
CA ASN A 256 15.95 14.87 8.77
C ASN A 256 16.65 13.78 7.94
N TYR A 257 15.93 13.06 7.06
CA TYR A 257 16.48 11.93 6.32
C TYR A 257 16.45 12.19 4.80
N THR A 258 17.61 12.21 4.18
CA THR A 258 17.74 12.49 2.74
C THR A 258 17.00 11.47 1.90
N GLY A 259 16.13 11.97 1.01
CA GLY A 259 15.32 11.13 0.12
C GLY A 259 14.04 10.57 0.74
N ALA A 260 13.68 10.94 1.98
CA ALA A 260 12.42 10.53 2.60
C ALA A 260 11.21 10.97 1.76
N THR A 261 10.28 10.02 1.50
CA THR A 261 9.05 10.24 0.70
C THR A 261 7.76 10.00 1.48
N GLY A 262 7.86 9.58 2.75
CA GLY A 262 6.70 9.33 3.59
C GLY A 262 7.05 8.36 4.73
N LEU A 263 6.11 7.65 5.34
CA LEU A 263 4.70 7.60 4.96
C LEU A 263 3.83 7.99 6.17
N LYS A 264 3.82 7.14 7.23
CA LYS A 264 2.90 7.33 8.36
C LYS A 264 3.46 6.86 9.68
N THR A 265 3.35 7.69 10.72
CA THR A 265 3.61 7.33 12.12
C THR A 265 2.34 6.83 12.80
N GLY A 266 2.51 6.03 13.85
CA GLY A 266 1.45 5.63 14.76
C GLY A 266 1.96 5.47 16.18
N SER A 267 1.16 5.84 17.20
CA SER A 267 1.45 5.54 18.60
C SER A 267 0.20 5.59 19.44
N THR A 268 0.09 4.63 20.36
CA THR A 268 -0.83 4.60 21.48
C THR A 268 -0.08 4.01 22.67
N SER A 269 -0.68 4.04 23.85
CA SER A 269 -0.07 3.42 25.03
C SER A 269 0.13 1.91 24.89
N LEU A 270 -0.75 1.21 24.14
CA LEU A 270 -0.69 -0.22 23.93
C LEU A 270 0.15 -0.61 22.69
N ALA A 271 0.08 0.17 21.62
CA ALA A 271 0.85 -0.07 20.41
C ALA A 271 2.32 0.32 20.53
N LEU A 272 2.68 1.16 21.50
CA LEU A 272 3.94 1.87 21.57
C LEU A 272 4.18 2.71 20.30
N TYR A 273 5.35 2.66 19.67
CA TYR A 273 5.70 3.54 18.56
C TYR A 273 5.90 2.76 17.26
N ASN A 274 5.06 3.07 16.28
CA ASN A 274 5.06 2.46 14.96
C ASN A 274 5.41 3.49 13.87
N LEU A 275 5.98 3.01 12.76
CA LEU A 275 6.29 3.83 11.60
C LEU A 275 6.29 2.97 10.34
N SER A 276 5.58 3.41 9.31
CA SER A 276 5.87 3.06 7.92
C SER A 276 6.66 4.22 7.33
N ALA A 277 7.91 4.00 6.97
CA ALA A 277 8.79 4.98 6.35
C ALA A 277 9.09 4.59 4.91
N SER A 278 9.27 5.58 4.03
CA SER A 278 9.73 5.37 2.66
C SER A 278 10.78 6.40 2.27
N ALA A 279 11.72 5.97 1.45
CA ALA A 279 12.75 6.86 0.90
C ALA A 279 13.20 6.38 -0.47
N THR A 280 13.67 7.32 -1.31
CA THR A 280 14.21 7.05 -2.64
C THR A 280 15.56 7.70 -2.81
N ARG A 281 16.57 6.92 -3.20
CA ARG A 281 17.91 7.41 -3.59
C ARG A 281 18.39 6.64 -4.83
N ASN A 282 18.96 7.32 -5.80
CA ASN A 282 19.57 6.71 -7.00
C ASN A 282 18.65 5.66 -7.68
N ASN A 283 17.38 5.99 -7.86
CA ASN A 283 16.31 5.13 -8.41
C ASN A 283 15.98 3.88 -7.58
N LEU A 284 16.58 3.67 -6.43
CA LEU A 284 16.16 2.65 -5.46
C LEU A 284 15.14 3.27 -4.50
N SER A 285 13.95 2.70 -4.43
CA SER A 285 12.90 3.10 -3.50
C SER A 285 12.69 2.01 -2.45
N LEU A 286 12.74 2.38 -1.19
CA LEU A 286 12.66 1.47 -0.05
C LEU A 286 11.49 1.82 0.86
N ILE A 287 10.89 0.80 1.45
CA ILE A 287 9.88 0.93 2.50
C ILE A 287 10.39 0.19 3.74
N ALA A 288 10.52 0.91 4.86
CA ALA A 288 10.90 0.36 6.15
C ALA A 288 9.70 0.47 7.11
N VAL A 289 9.30 -0.63 7.70
CA VAL A 289 8.24 -0.64 8.72
C VAL A 289 8.83 -1.05 10.05
N ILE A 290 8.55 -0.24 11.07
CA ILE A 290 8.90 -0.49 12.47
C ILE A 290 7.60 -0.59 13.27
N MET A 291 7.46 -1.64 14.08
CA MET A 291 6.33 -1.81 14.98
C MET A 291 6.80 -2.08 16.42
N LYS A 292 6.07 -1.51 17.38
CA LYS A 292 6.30 -1.69 18.81
C LYS A 292 7.72 -1.30 19.22
N ALA A 293 8.24 -0.18 18.71
CA ALA A 293 9.48 0.41 19.21
C ALA A 293 9.26 0.99 20.62
N PRO A 294 10.24 0.86 21.54
CA PRO A 294 10.08 1.31 22.92
C PRO A 294 9.85 2.81 23.05
N THR A 295 10.52 3.61 22.23
CA THR A 295 10.43 5.08 22.28
C THR A 295 10.25 5.71 20.88
N THR A 296 9.84 6.96 20.86
CA THR A 296 9.82 7.75 19.61
C THR A 296 11.19 7.85 18.97
N LYS A 297 12.28 7.92 19.76
CA LYS A 297 13.65 8.00 19.26
C LYS A 297 14.04 6.69 18.58
N ASP A 298 13.75 5.56 19.22
CA ASP A 298 14.07 4.23 18.67
C ASP A 298 13.36 3.99 17.35
N ARG A 299 12.07 4.34 17.26
CA ARG A 299 11.29 4.24 16.03
C ARG A 299 11.95 4.90 14.82
N PHE A 300 12.47 6.13 14.98
CA PHE A 300 13.14 6.84 13.91
C PHE A 300 14.53 6.31 13.64
N ASN A 301 15.34 6.09 14.68
CA ASN A 301 16.69 5.57 14.54
C ASN A 301 16.71 4.19 13.85
N GLU A 302 15.76 3.33 14.19
CA GLU A 302 15.67 1.99 13.59
C GLU A 302 15.18 2.03 12.14
N ALA A 303 14.26 2.94 11.81
CA ALA A 303 13.85 3.15 10.43
C ALA A 303 15.02 3.69 9.58
N GLU A 304 15.81 4.64 10.11
CA GLU A 304 17.03 5.13 9.45
C GLU A 304 18.05 4.00 9.24
N LYS A 305 18.31 3.19 10.28
CA LYS A 305 19.17 2.00 10.16
C LYS A 305 18.74 1.05 9.06
N LEU A 306 17.44 0.75 8.96
CA LEU A 306 16.91 -0.13 7.92
C LEU A 306 17.08 0.49 6.53
N LEU A 307 16.74 1.76 6.37
CA LEU A 307 16.89 2.46 5.09
C LEU A 307 18.37 2.55 4.68
N ASP A 308 19.25 2.90 5.61
CA ASP A 308 20.70 2.95 5.34
C ASP A 308 21.27 1.56 5.02
N TYR A 309 20.82 0.51 5.73
CA TYR A 309 21.17 -0.86 5.37
C TYR A 309 20.75 -1.18 3.93
N GLY A 310 19.53 -0.78 3.53
CA GLY A 310 19.05 -0.97 2.18
C GLY A 310 19.88 -0.22 1.13
N PHE A 311 20.10 1.06 1.32
CA PHE A 311 20.85 1.88 0.36
C PHE A 311 22.34 1.54 0.29
N ASN A 312 22.95 1.06 1.37
CA ASN A 312 24.35 0.68 1.41
C ASN A 312 24.61 -0.70 0.81
N ASN A 313 23.64 -1.61 0.83
CA ASN A 313 23.84 -3.00 0.42
C ASN A 313 23.14 -3.36 -0.91
N PHE A 314 22.22 -2.53 -1.40
CA PHE A 314 21.45 -2.81 -2.61
C PHE A 314 21.45 -1.63 -3.56
N SER A 315 21.34 -1.91 -4.86
CA SER A 315 21.20 -0.90 -5.89
C SER A 315 20.15 -1.36 -6.92
N TYR A 316 19.50 -0.39 -7.56
CA TYR A 316 18.61 -0.63 -8.69
C TYR A 316 19.41 -0.57 -10.00
N LYS A 317 19.31 -1.61 -10.82
CA LYS A 317 19.85 -1.63 -12.16
C LYS A 317 18.75 -2.01 -13.14
N GLN A 318 18.37 -1.09 -13.99
CA GLN A 318 17.46 -1.37 -15.10
C GLN A 318 18.20 -2.18 -16.17
N LEU A 319 17.72 -3.38 -16.49
CA LEU A 319 18.33 -4.26 -17.49
C LEU A 319 17.73 -4.06 -18.88
N SER A 320 16.44 -3.71 -18.97
CA SER A 320 15.74 -3.38 -20.21
C SER A 320 14.67 -2.32 -19.95
N LYS A 321 14.23 -1.65 -21.01
CA LYS A 321 13.10 -0.70 -20.94
C LYS A 321 11.82 -1.42 -21.37
N LYS A 322 10.67 -1.00 -20.86
CA LYS A 322 9.37 -1.52 -21.32
C LYS A 322 9.24 -1.29 -22.83
N GLY A 323 8.95 -2.37 -23.58
CA GLY A 323 8.83 -2.34 -25.03
C GLY A 323 10.16 -2.50 -25.79
N GLU A 324 11.30 -2.67 -25.09
CA GLU A 324 12.56 -3.01 -25.71
C GLU A 324 12.57 -4.49 -26.10
N GLU A 325 12.98 -4.79 -27.33
CA GLU A 325 13.11 -6.17 -27.81
C GLU A 325 14.30 -6.83 -27.10
N VAL A 326 14.03 -7.82 -26.24
CA VAL A 326 15.07 -8.54 -25.48
C VAL A 326 15.44 -9.89 -26.10
N GLY A 327 14.70 -10.32 -27.12
CA GLY A 327 14.94 -11.55 -27.88
C GLY A 327 13.75 -11.93 -28.75
N LYS A 328 13.96 -12.92 -29.61
CA LYS A 328 12.92 -13.52 -30.47
C LYS A 328 12.77 -14.99 -30.17
N VAL A 329 11.55 -15.43 -30.09
CA VAL A 329 11.22 -16.87 -29.94
C VAL A 329 10.45 -17.34 -31.16
N THR A 330 10.91 -18.42 -31.78
CA THR A 330 10.21 -19.03 -32.92
C THR A 330 8.94 -19.72 -32.44
N VAL A 331 7.81 -19.37 -33.04
CA VAL A 331 6.52 -19.98 -32.70
C VAL A 331 6.25 -21.16 -33.66
N ILE A 332 6.12 -22.37 -33.09
CA ILE A 332 5.76 -23.57 -33.86
C ILE A 332 4.24 -23.70 -33.83
N LYS A 333 3.61 -23.71 -35.04
CA LYS A 333 2.15 -23.80 -35.22
C LYS A 333 1.35 -22.58 -34.75
N GLY A 334 1.96 -21.40 -34.63
CA GLY A 334 1.26 -20.15 -34.41
C GLY A 334 0.89 -19.41 -35.69
N ILE A 335 0.00 -18.40 -35.59
CA ILE A 335 -0.33 -17.53 -36.74
C ILE A 335 0.89 -16.65 -37.06
N GLU A 336 1.56 -16.13 -36.02
CA GLU A 336 2.83 -15.42 -36.15
C GLU A 336 4.00 -16.40 -36.06
N LYS A 337 5.04 -16.20 -36.87
CA LYS A 337 6.22 -17.08 -36.89
C LYS A 337 7.21 -16.77 -35.73
N GLU A 338 7.18 -15.57 -35.20
CA GLU A 338 8.06 -15.10 -34.14
C GLU A 338 7.27 -14.25 -33.13
N VAL A 339 7.62 -14.35 -31.84
CA VAL A 339 7.15 -13.47 -30.78
C VAL A 339 8.37 -12.73 -30.21
N LYS A 340 8.22 -11.41 -30.08
CA LYS A 340 9.26 -10.51 -29.57
C LYS A 340 9.09 -10.25 -28.08
#